data_e76ff240c66c5b76ac33913c4d400cba
#
_entry.id   e76ff240c66c5b76ac33913c4d400cba
#
_cell.length_a   1.000
_cell.length_b   1.000
_cell.length_c   1.000
_cell.angle_alpha   90.00
_cell.angle_beta   90.00
_cell.angle_gamma   90.00
#
_symmetry.space_group_name_H-M   'P 1'
#
loop_
_entity.id
_entity.type
_entity.pdbx_description
1 polymer ?
#
loop_
_entity_poly.entity_id
_entity_poly.type
_entity_poly.pdbx_seq_one_letter_code
_entity_poly.pdbx_strand_id
1 'polypeptide(L)'
;MLPGTFRLPTEASMSWVLLSVLWLIIQIQVIDATLTPELKPHEIVRPKKLPISQRRGLENNQTERYGKEEKYAPEVQYQIILNGEEIVFHLKRTKHLLGPDYTETAYSPRGEESTRHSQDVNPCYYEGHIQNSRGSLASISTCDGLRGYFTHRDQRYQIKPLQSTDEGEHAVLPYHWKGPDTVHYKDAEKQVVRKRSHLRTSRSLKSPKEDLLQGQKYIGLLLVLDNAYYKLYNGNVTQMRSFVFKVLNLLNVIYKTIDIQVSLVGMEIWSDHDKIKVEPNLGATLTHFMRWHYSNLGKRIHNHAQLLSGASFLHGRVGMAAANSFCTTSSVSVIEAKKKNNVALVALMSHELGHALGMQDVPYNTKCPSGSCVMNQYLSSKFPKDFSTVSRSRFQGFLSSRNARCLLLAPDPKNIIQPTCGNQVLDMGEECDCGSPEECTNLCCEPLTCRLKSQPDCSEASNHIIE
;
A
#
# COMPACT_ATOMS: atom_id res chain seq x y z
N MET A 1 -26.83 -66.21 -50.86
CA MET A 1 -25.40 -66.42 -50.57
C MET A 1 -24.59 -65.63 -51.57
N LEU A 2 -24.02 -64.52 -51.14
CA LEU A 2 -22.96 -63.78 -51.81
C LEU A 2 -22.02 -63.24 -50.77
N PRO A 3 -20.70 -63.32 -50.88
CA PRO A 3 -19.76 -62.89 -49.85
C PRO A 3 -19.47 -61.42 -49.99
N GLY A 4 -19.54 -60.66 -48.88
CA GLY A 4 -19.15 -59.28 -48.81
C GLY A 4 -17.62 -59.17 -48.97
N THR A 5 -17.17 -58.44 -49.95
CA THR A 5 -15.77 -58.06 -50.11
C THR A 5 -15.44 -56.88 -49.16
N PHE A 6 -14.59 -57.17 -48.19
CA PHE A 6 -13.88 -56.15 -47.40
C PHE A 6 -12.94 -55.38 -48.32
N ARG A 7 -13.25 -54.11 -48.60
CA ARG A 7 -12.29 -53.20 -49.23
C ARG A 7 -11.33 -52.66 -48.16
N LEU A 8 -10.08 -52.96 -48.27
CA LEU A 8 -8.99 -52.29 -47.57
C LEU A 8 -8.99 -50.76 -47.91
N PRO A 9 -8.76 -49.89 -46.97
CA PRO A 9 -8.68 -48.44 -47.22
C PRO A 9 -7.49 -48.15 -48.18
N THR A 10 -7.73 -47.35 -49.21
CA THR A 10 -6.73 -46.92 -50.18
C THR A 10 -5.62 -46.12 -49.51
N GLU A 11 -4.39 -46.18 -50.04
CA GLU A 11 -3.20 -45.49 -49.47
C GLU A 11 -3.41 -43.97 -49.25
N ALA A 12 -4.28 -43.33 -50.04
CA ALA A 12 -4.67 -41.92 -49.82
C ALA A 12 -5.41 -41.66 -48.50
N SER A 13 -6.25 -42.62 -48.04
CA SER A 13 -6.98 -42.44 -46.77
C SER A 13 -6.08 -42.63 -45.53
N MET A 14 -5.06 -43.46 -45.65
CA MET A 14 -4.05 -43.64 -44.60
C MET A 14 -3.18 -42.40 -44.41
N SER A 15 -2.85 -41.70 -45.52
CA SER A 15 -2.09 -40.43 -45.44
C SER A 15 -2.83 -39.33 -44.72
N TRP A 16 -4.14 -39.20 -44.93
CA TRP A 16 -4.96 -38.19 -44.22
C TRP A 16 -5.11 -38.49 -42.73
N VAL A 17 -5.20 -39.76 -42.32
CA VAL A 17 -5.25 -40.18 -40.92
C VAL A 17 -3.91 -39.89 -40.24
N LEU A 18 -2.79 -40.19 -40.89
CA LEU A 18 -1.46 -39.85 -40.33
C LEU A 18 -1.25 -38.35 -40.19
N LEU A 19 -1.67 -37.53 -41.15
CA LEU A 19 -1.60 -36.09 -41.08
C LEU A 19 -2.49 -35.51 -39.95
N SER A 20 -3.69 -36.05 -39.75
CA SER A 20 -4.57 -35.61 -38.68
C SER A 20 -4.04 -36.01 -37.29
N VAL A 21 -3.44 -37.18 -37.17
CA VAL A 21 -2.79 -37.62 -35.91
C VAL A 21 -1.55 -36.75 -35.63
N LEU A 22 -0.75 -36.46 -36.64
CA LEU A 22 0.42 -35.59 -36.51
C LEU A 22 -0.01 -34.16 -36.10
N TRP A 23 -1.07 -33.65 -36.70
CA TRP A 23 -1.65 -32.37 -36.35
C TRP A 23 -2.17 -32.32 -34.90
N LEU A 24 -2.86 -33.37 -34.43
CA LEU A 24 -3.30 -33.57 -33.07
C LEU A 24 -2.12 -33.63 -32.09
N ILE A 25 -1.05 -34.32 -32.42
CA ILE A 25 0.17 -34.41 -31.59
C ILE A 25 0.82 -33.01 -31.49
N ILE A 26 0.89 -32.28 -32.59
CA ILE A 26 1.40 -30.90 -32.60
C ILE A 26 0.52 -29.98 -31.72
N GLN A 27 -0.82 -30.13 -31.82
CA GLN A 27 -1.73 -29.33 -30.96
C GLN A 27 -1.55 -29.69 -29.49
N ILE A 28 -1.38 -30.97 -29.14
CA ILE A 28 -1.12 -31.39 -27.76
C ILE A 28 0.22 -30.84 -27.26
N GLN A 29 1.28 -30.86 -28.07
CA GLN A 29 2.57 -30.29 -27.71
C GLN A 29 2.51 -28.75 -27.56
N VAL A 30 1.73 -28.06 -28.39
CA VAL A 30 1.51 -26.61 -28.29
C VAL A 30 0.69 -26.29 -27.03
N ILE A 31 -0.33 -27.09 -26.72
CA ILE A 31 -1.12 -26.95 -25.48
C ILE A 31 -0.25 -27.22 -24.24
N ASP A 32 0.62 -28.21 -24.27
CA ASP A 32 1.54 -28.51 -23.17
C ASP A 32 2.59 -27.40 -23.00
N ALA A 33 3.09 -26.83 -24.09
CA ALA A 33 4.00 -25.67 -24.08
C ALA A 33 3.31 -24.36 -23.61
N THR A 34 1.99 -24.23 -23.80
CA THR A 34 1.23 -23.07 -23.32
C THR A 34 0.71 -23.24 -21.90
N LEU A 35 0.56 -24.48 -21.41
CA LEU A 35 0.11 -24.82 -20.06
C LEU A 35 1.23 -24.96 -19.04
N THR A 36 2.50 -25.13 -19.47
CA THR A 36 3.63 -24.99 -18.55
C THR A 36 3.79 -23.50 -18.26
N PRO A 37 3.42 -23.00 -17.05
CA PRO A 37 3.88 -21.69 -16.65
C PRO A 37 5.41 -21.72 -16.76
N GLU A 38 6.03 -20.79 -17.51
CA GLU A 38 7.48 -20.62 -17.50
C GLU A 38 7.93 -20.70 -16.05
N LEU A 39 8.49 -21.80 -15.64
CA LEU A 39 9.13 -21.94 -14.34
C LEU A 39 10.30 -20.96 -14.37
N LYS A 40 10.06 -19.77 -13.84
CA LYS A 40 11.13 -18.80 -13.65
C LYS A 40 12.22 -19.50 -12.84
N PRO A 41 13.48 -19.36 -13.23
CA PRO A 41 14.56 -19.97 -12.50
C PRO A 41 14.44 -19.55 -11.01
N HIS A 42 14.25 -20.55 -10.16
CA HIS A 42 14.19 -20.36 -8.71
C HIS A 42 15.28 -21.20 -8.07
N GLU A 43 15.83 -20.70 -7.02
CA GLU A 43 16.79 -21.44 -6.21
C GLU A 43 16.08 -21.93 -4.95
N ILE A 44 16.33 -23.19 -4.61
CA ILE A 44 15.81 -23.78 -3.36
C ILE A 44 16.84 -23.56 -2.27
N VAL A 45 16.41 -22.92 -1.19
CA VAL A 45 17.22 -22.62 -0.02
C VAL A 45 16.61 -23.23 1.22
N ARG A 46 17.44 -23.56 2.21
CA ARG A 46 16.99 -23.97 3.56
C ARG A 46 17.48 -22.92 4.56
N PRO A 47 16.59 -22.03 5.04
CA PRO A 47 16.96 -21.06 6.04
C PRO A 47 17.37 -21.76 7.34
N LYS A 48 18.40 -21.22 7.98
CA LYS A 48 18.84 -21.64 9.31
C LYS A 48 18.65 -20.47 10.27
N LYS A 49 17.90 -20.69 11.35
CA LYS A 49 17.75 -19.69 12.40
C LYS A 49 19.05 -19.59 13.19
N LEU A 50 19.57 -18.37 13.35
CA LEU A 50 20.81 -18.12 14.07
C LEU A 50 20.49 -17.63 15.49
N PRO A 51 21.28 -18.06 16.50
CA PRO A 51 21.16 -17.52 17.84
C PRO A 51 21.61 -16.07 17.87
N ILE A 52 20.80 -15.19 18.46
CA ILE A 52 21.20 -13.80 18.70
C ILE A 52 22.08 -13.78 19.95
N SER A 53 23.36 -13.50 19.76
CA SER A 53 24.28 -13.25 20.87
C SER A 53 23.87 -11.93 21.55
N GLN A 54 23.21 -12.04 22.70
CA GLN A 54 22.95 -10.89 23.56
C GLN A 54 24.33 -10.32 24.00
N ARG A 55 24.67 -9.11 23.51
CA ARG A 55 25.74 -8.33 24.15
C ARG A 55 25.31 -8.08 25.60
N ARG A 56 25.99 -8.70 26.55
CA ARG A 56 25.86 -8.43 27.97
C ARG A 56 26.14 -6.94 28.20
N GLY A 57 25.10 -6.12 28.26
CA GLY A 57 25.12 -4.83 28.92
C GLY A 57 24.98 -5.08 30.41
N LEU A 58 25.88 -4.49 31.19
CA LEU A 58 25.93 -4.59 32.67
C LEU A 58 24.59 -4.16 33.31
N GLU A 59 24.30 -4.87 34.42
CA GLU A 59 23.42 -4.51 35.55
C GLU A 59 21.90 -4.58 35.34
N ASN A 60 21.29 -5.68 35.76
CA ASN A 60 20.51 -5.73 37.03
C ASN A 60 20.11 -7.17 37.31
N ASN A 61 20.40 -7.60 38.58
CA ASN A 61 19.98 -8.86 39.19
C ASN A 61 18.46 -8.95 39.25
N GLN A 62 17.88 -9.61 38.28
CA GLN A 62 16.61 -10.34 38.47
C GLN A 62 16.72 -11.64 37.68
N THR A 63 16.73 -12.73 38.43
CA THR A 63 16.59 -14.12 37.97
C THR A 63 15.26 -14.25 37.21
N GLU A 64 15.24 -13.91 35.95
CA GLU A 64 14.11 -14.27 35.06
C GLU A 64 14.22 -15.75 34.73
N ARG A 65 13.22 -16.48 35.22
CA ARG A 65 12.95 -17.87 34.90
C ARG A 65 12.99 -18.04 33.39
N TYR A 66 13.73 -19.03 32.91
CA TYR A 66 13.67 -19.56 31.55
C TYR A 66 12.19 -19.91 31.21
N GLY A 67 11.46 -18.93 30.71
CA GLY A 67 10.11 -19.08 30.21
C GLY A 67 10.17 -19.51 28.75
N LYS A 68 9.25 -20.37 28.35
CA LYS A 68 8.97 -20.87 27.00
C LYS A 68 9.51 -19.97 25.90
N GLU A 69 10.33 -20.51 24.99
CA GLU A 69 10.78 -19.81 23.78
C GLU A 69 9.58 -19.10 23.14
N GLU A 70 9.58 -17.78 23.16
CA GLU A 70 8.52 -16.99 22.55
C GLU A 70 8.56 -17.29 21.06
N LYS A 71 7.53 -17.92 20.52
CA LYS A 71 7.43 -18.35 19.12
C LYS A 71 7.84 -17.24 18.14
N TYR A 72 7.60 -15.98 18.52
CA TYR A 72 7.91 -14.80 17.72
C TYR A 72 8.75 -13.81 18.53
N ALA A 73 10.06 -14.01 18.54
CA ALA A 73 10.99 -13.12 19.24
C ALA A 73 10.98 -11.70 18.65
N PRO A 74 11.31 -10.66 19.44
CA PRO A 74 11.38 -9.27 18.95
C PRO A 74 12.37 -9.07 17.82
N GLU A 75 13.48 -9.82 17.83
CA GLU A 75 14.48 -9.85 16.76
C GLU A 75 14.82 -11.29 16.41
N VAL A 76 15.02 -11.58 15.13
CA VAL A 76 15.41 -12.89 14.63
C VAL A 76 16.46 -12.75 13.53
N GLN A 77 17.32 -13.76 13.41
CA GLN A 77 18.28 -13.84 12.33
C GLN A 77 18.11 -15.16 11.60
N TYR A 78 18.12 -15.09 10.27
CA TYR A 78 18.09 -16.28 9.42
C TYR A 78 19.22 -16.20 8.40
N GLN A 79 19.90 -17.31 8.22
CA GLN A 79 20.94 -17.52 7.23
C GLN A 79 20.36 -18.35 6.08
N ILE A 80 20.64 -17.93 4.84
CA ILE A 80 20.41 -18.72 3.63
C ILE A 80 21.68 -18.75 2.78
N ILE A 81 21.81 -19.74 1.92
CA ILE A 81 22.79 -19.76 0.85
C ILE A 81 22.05 -19.44 -0.44
N LEU A 82 22.42 -18.37 -1.13
CA LEU A 82 21.81 -17.92 -2.38
C LEU A 82 22.89 -17.65 -3.42
N ASN A 83 22.85 -18.32 -4.57
CA ASN A 83 23.89 -18.27 -5.61
C ASN A 83 25.30 -18.60 -5.06
N GLY A 84 25.40 -19.52 -4.10
CA GLY A 84 26.65 -19.89 -3.44
C GLY A 84 27.16 -18.87 -2.42
N GLU A 85 26.45 -17.79 -2.16
CA GLU A 85 26.80 -16.77 -1.18
C GLU A 85 25.96 -16.91 0.09
N GLU A 86 26.60 -16.76 1.24
CA GLU A 86 25.92 -16.73 2.53
C GLU A 86 25.26 -15.37 2.76
N ILE A 87 23.95 -15.38 2.98
CA ILE A 87 23.13 -14.20 3.24
C ILE A 87 22.51 -14.33 4.62
N VAL A 88 22.73 -13.33 5.47
CA VAL A 88 22.17 -13.28 6.82
C VAL A 88 21.17 -12.14 6.91
N PHE A 89 19.92 -12.48 7.17
CA PHE A 89 18.85 -11.54 7.47
C PHE A 89 18.92 -11.12 8.94
N HIS A 90 18.93 -9.82 9.20
CA HIS A 90 18.65 -9.22 10.49
C HIS A 90 17.25 -8.65 10.48
N LEU A 91 16.35 -9.28 11.18
CA LEU A 91 14.91 -8.99 11.16
C LEU A 91 14.42 -8.55 12.54
N LYS A 92 13.72 -7.43 12.57
CA LYS A 92 13.02 -6.91 13.75
C LYS A 92 11.52 -7.05 13.55
N ARG A 93 10.83 -7.48 14.59
CA ARG A 93 9.36 -7.59 14.55
C ARG A 93 8.76 -6.21 14.27
N THR A 94 7.89 -6.14 13.28
CA THR A 94 7.15 -4.91 12.95
C THR A 94 6.19 -4.61 14.08
N LYS A 95 6.41 -3.48 14.75
CA LYS A 95 5.55 -2.98 15.82
C LYS A 95 4.39 -2.21 15.21
N HIS A 96 3.23 -2.24 15.88
CA HIS A 96 2.06 -1.43 15.51
C HIS A 96 1.61 -1.60 14.05
N LEU A 97 1.71 -2.81 13.49
CA LEU A 97 1.14 -3.10 12.17
C LEU A 97 -0.37 -2.89 12.18
N LEU A 98 -1.02 -3.24 13.29
CA LEU A 98 -2.42 -2.92 13.55
C LEU A 98 -2.52 -1.85 14.63
N GLY A 99 -3.55 -1.02 14.52
CA GLY A 99 -3.96 -0.10 15.59
C GLY A 99 -4.54 -0.85 16.80
N PRO A 100 -4.59 -0.20 17.97
CA PRO A 100 -5.03 -0.84 19.22
C PRO A 100 -6.46 -1.37 19.16
N ASP A 101 -7.35 -0.72 18.39
CA ASP A 101 -8.77 -1.08 18.24
C ASP A 101 -9.09 -1.55 16.83
N TYR A 102 -8.19 -2.31 16.24
CA TYR A 102 -8.38 -2.83 14.88
C TYR A 102 -9.66 -3.63 14.74
N THR A 103 -10.46 -3.31 13.74
CA THR A 103 -11.73 -3.97 13.42
C THR A 103 -11.80 -4.47 12.00
N GLU A 104 -12.46 -5.60 11.80
CA GLU A 104 -12.83 -6.10 10.48
C GLU A 104 -14.35 -6.10 10.37
N THR A 105 -14.88 -5.44 9.35
CA THR A 105 -16.31 -5.43 9.06
C THR A 105 -16.57 -6.12 7.74
N ALA A 106 -17.54 -7.02 7.73
CA ALA A 106 -18.07 -7.67 6.52
C ALA A 106 -19.60 -7.70 6.58
N TYR A 107 -20.22 -8.01 5.46
CA TYR A 107 -21.67 -8.00 5.32
C TYR A 107 -22.20 -9.38 4.96
N SER A 108 -23.29 -9.80 5.61
CA SER A 108 -24.00 -11.02 5.23
C SER A 108 -24.66 -10.85 3.85
N PRO A 109 -25.08 -11.94 3.16
CA PRO A 109 -25.83 -11.82 1.91
C PRO A 109 -27.15 -11.05 2.03
N ARG A 110 -27.65 -10.83 3.26
CA ARG A 110 -28.82 -10.01 3.59
C ARG A 110 -28.47 -8.55 3.85
N GLY A 111 -27.17 -8.17 3.78
CA GLY A 111 -26.69 -6.82 4.03
C GLY A 111 -26.47 -6.49 5.52
N GLU A 112 -26.58 -7.47 6.42
CA GLU A 112 -26.34 -7.27 7.84
C GLU A 112 -24.86 -7.08 8.12
N GLU A 113 -24.50 -6.01 8.80
CA GLU A 113 -23.11 -5.69 9.20
C GLU A 113 -22.63 -6.62 10.33
N SER A 114 -21.47 -7.21 10.15
CA SER A 114 -20.79 -8.01 11.15
C SER A 114 -19.40 -7.46 11.37
N THR A 115 -19.15 -6.90 12.54
CA THR A 115 -17.84 -6.34 12.92
C THR A 115 -17.16 -7.25 13.93
N ARG A 116 -15.93 -7.64 13.61
CA ARG A 116 -15.06 -8.44 14.46
C ARG A 116 -13.91 -7.58 14.96
N HIS A 117 -13.72 -7.55 16.28
CA HIS A 117 -12.52 -7.02 16.89
C HIS A 117 -11.45 -8.11 16.89
N SER A 118 -10.27 -7.81 16.36
CA SER A 118 -9.16 -8.74 16.39
C SER A 118 -7.99 -8.12 17.13
N GLN A 119 -7.75 -8.59 18.34
CA GLN A 119 -6.55 -8.25 19.12
C GLN A 119 -5.40 -9.23 18.80
N ASP A 120 -5.72 -10.39 18.23
CA ASP A 120 -4.76 -11.47 17.95
C ASP A 120 -4.21 -11.36 16.53
N VAL A 121 -3.27 -10.47 16.31
CA VAL A 121 -2.40 -10.56 15.15
C VAL A 121 -1.18 -11.37 15.56
N ASN A 122 -1.01 -12.51 14.91
CA ASN A 122 0.23 -13.26 15.01
C ASN A 122 1.40 -12.31 14.77
N PRO A 123 2.28 -12.07 15.76
CA PRO A 123 3.39 -11.12 15.65
C PRO A 123 4.51 -11.65 14.75
N CYS A 124 4.14 -12.31 13.66
CA CYS A 124 5.03 -13.01 12.73
C CYS A 124 5.51 -12.14 11.56
N TYR A 125 5.28 -10.83 11.59
CA TYR A 125 5.72 -9.90 10.54
C TYR A 125 6.99 -9.18 10.97
N TYR A 126 8.00 -9.22 10.11
CA TYR A 126 9.32 -8.67 10.35
C TYR A 126 9.76 -7.77 9.21
N GLU A 127 10.56 -6.80 9.56
CA GLU A 127 11.28 -5.95 8.63
C GLU A 127 12.75 -5.91 9.00
N GLY A 128 13.61 -5.64 8.05
CA GLY A 128 15.03 -5.59 8.34
C GLY A 128 15.90 -5.44 7.10
N HIS A 129 17.11 -5.92 7.22
CA HIS A 129 18.13 -5.80 6.19
C HIS A 129 19.01 -7.06 6.15
N ILE A 130 19.84 -7.14 5.12
CA ILE A 130 20.85 -8.19 4.98
C ILE A 130 22.17 -7.67 5.53
N GLN A 131 22.82 -8.46 6.36
CA GLN A 131 24.12 -8.15 6.94
C GLN A 131 25.13 -7.85 5.83
N ASN A 132 25.98 -6.84 6.04
CA ASN A 132 27.03 -6.41 5.10
C ASN A 132 26.53 -5.98 3.70
N SER A 133 25.21 -5.84 3.47
CA SER A 133 24.63 -5.37 2.22
C SER A 133 24.01 -3.98 2.42
N ARG A 134 24.76 -2.93 2.09
CA ARG A 134 24.28 -1.54 2.20
C ARG A 134 23.05 -1.31 1.33
N GLY A 135 22.04 -0.64 1.88
CA GLY A 135 20.80 -0.35 1.17
C GLY A 135 19.91 -1.58 0.92
N SER A 136 20.28 -2.75 1.45
CA SER A 136 19.39 -3.92 1.44
C SER A 136 18.16 -3.67 2.31
N LEU A 137 17.09 -4.38 1.99
CA LEU A 137 15.80 -4.31 2.63
C LEU A 137 15.22 -5.73 2.70
N ALA A 138 14.58 -6.06 3.80
CA ALA A 138 13.82 -7.28 3.94
C ALA A 138 12.46 -6.99 4.61
N SER A 139 11.39 -7.54 4.04
CA SER A 139 10.04 -7.55 4.60
C SER A 139 9.56 -8.98 4.56
N ILE A 140 9.64 -9.67 5.69
CA ILE A 140 9.47 -11.12 5.82
C ILE A 140 8.38 -11.43 6.83
N SER A 141 7.52 -12.38 6.50
CA SER A 141 6.58 -13.02 7.42
C SER A 141 7.09 -14.41 7.74
N THR A 142 7.03 -14.79 9.02
CA THR A 142 7.38 -16.14 9.53
C THR A 142 6.16 -16.89 10.06
N CYS A 143 4.95 -16.54 9.60
CA CYS A 143 3.70 -17.16 10.06
C CYS A 143 3.64 -18.65 9.71
N ASP A 144 4.02 -18.96 8.46
CA ASP A 144 3.98 -20.31 7.87
C ASP A 144 5.25 -20.53 7.03
N GLY A 145 6.43 -20.40 7.65
CA GLY A 145 7.73 -20.33 6.96
C GLY A 145 8.06 -18.93 6.47
N LEU A 146 9.29 -18.73 6.04
CA LEU A 146 9.77 -17.43 5.57
C LEU A 146 9.12 -17.06 4.23
N ARG A 147 8.33 -16.01 4.24
CA ARG A 147 7.64 -15.51 3.06
C ARG A 147 7.77 -14.00 2.97
N GLY A 148 8.27 -13.50 1.87
CA GLY A 148 8.34 -12.05 1.71
C GLY A 148 9.19 -11.61 0.54
N TYR A 149 9.65 -10.37 0.66
CA TYR A 149 10.44 -9.66 -0.33
C TYR A 149 11.74 -9.17 0.31
N PHE A 150 12.84 -9.26 -0.42
CA PHE A 150 14.11 -8.68 0.00
C PHE A 150 14.93 -8.18 -1.19
N THR A 151 15.87 -7.29 -0.90
CA THR A 151 16.86 -6.79 -1.87
C THR A 151 18.24 -7.12 -1.42
N HIS A 152 19.08 -7.57 -2.35
CA HIS A 152 20.51 -7.85 -2.11
C HIS A 152 21.32 -7.48 -3.37
N ARG A 153 22.39 -6.66 -3.22
CA ARG A 153 23.23 -6.21 -4.34
C ARG A 153 22.45 -5.71 -5.55
N ASP A 154 21.49 -4.80 -5.32
CA ASP A 154 20.57 -4.24 -6.33
C ASP A 154 19.65 -5.24 -7.03
N GLN A 155 19.76 -6.53 -6.72
CA GLN A 155 18.81 -7.55 -7.14
C GLN A 155 17.66 -7.65 -6.15
N ARG A 156 16.53 -8.12 -6.65
CA ARG A 156 15.28 -8.25 -5.92
C ARG A 156 14.83 -9.68 -5.93
N TYR A 157 14.39 -10.14 -4.77
CA TYR A 157 14.01 -11.52 -4.58
C TYR A 157 12.70 -11.62 -3.83
N GLN A 158 11.97 -12.66 -4.13
CA GLN A 158 10.83 -13.12 -3.36
C GLN A 158 11.18 -14.49 -2.77
N ILE A 159 11.04 -14.65 -1.46
CA ILE A 159 11.17 -15.94 -0.78
C ILE A 159 9.77 -16.49 -0.47
N LYS A 160 9.58 -17.79 -0.71
CA LYS A 160 8.32 -18.52 -0.46
C LYS A 160 8.63 -19.87 0.14
N PRO A 161 7.98 -20.26 1.26
CA PRO A 161 8.13 -21.58 1.80
C PRO A 161 7.49 -22.62 0.87
N LEU A 162 8.18 -23.73 0.68
CA LEU A 162 7.65 -24.95 0.06
C LEU A 162 7.06 -25.89 1.13
N GLN A 163 7.53 -25.74 2.37
CA GLN A 163 7.03 -26.40 3.57
C GLN A 163 6.65 -25.34 4.60
N SER A 164 5.60 -25.54 5.37
CA SER A 164 5.08 -24.58 6.36
C SER A 164 5.94 -24.52 7.64
N THR A 165 7.28 -24.47 7.48
CA THR A 165 8.25 -24.38 8.57
C THR A 165 9.33 -23.36 8.20
N ASP A 166 9.88 -22.68 9.21
CA ASP A 166 10.88 -21.62 9.00
C ASP A 166 12.21 -22.14 8.43
N GLU A 167 12.60 -23.38 8.80
CA GLU A 167 13.86 -24.02 8.39
C GLU A 167 13.67 -25.07 7.28
N GLY A 168 12.44 -25.24 6.78
CA GLY A 168 12.15 -26.08 5.64
C GLY A 168 12.64 -25.52 4.31
N GLU A 169 12.33 -26.21 3.24
CA GLU A 169 12.68 -25.74 1.90
C GLU A 169 11.88 -24.51 1.49
N HIS A 170 12.58 -23.55 0.92
CA HIS A 170 12.02 -22.31 0.41
C HIS A 170 12.49 -22.08 -1.02
N ALA A 171 11.59 -21.62 -1.87
CA ALA A 171 11.94 -21.15 -3.20
C ALA A 171 12.29 -19.65 -3.13
N VAL A 172 13.47 -19.28 -3.62
CA VAL A 172 13.88 -17.89 -3.85
C VAL A 172 13.80 -17.61 -5.33
N LEU A 173 12.97 -16.65 -5.71
CA LEU A 173 12.75 -16.26 -7.09
C LEU A 173 13.28 -14.85 -7.30
N PRO A 174 14.03 -14.59 -8.37
CA PRO A 174 14.31 -13.23 -8.81
C PRO A 174 12.99 -12.51 -9.07
N TYR A 175 12.83 -11.33 -8.50
CA TYR A 175 11.63 -10.55 -8.68
C TYR A 175 11.81 -9.59 -9.85
N HIS A 176 11.22 -9.94 -10.98
CA HIS A 176 11.08 -9.05 -12.13
C HIS A 176 9.63 -8.62 -12.22
N TRP A 177 9.35 -7.39 -11.86
CA TRP A 177 8.04 -6.84 -12.12
C TRP A 177 7.96 -6.44 -13.60
N LYS A 178 7.14 -7.16 -14.35
CA LYS A 178 6.66 -6.65 -15.63
C LYS A 178 5.54 -5.67 -15.28
N GLY A 179 5.88 -4.39 -15.16
CA GLY A 179 4.87 -3.33 -15.08
C GLY A 179 3.96 -3.42 -16.29
N PRO A 180 2.71 -2.95 -16.22
CA PRO A 180 1.93 -2.75 -17.43
C PRO A 180 2.72 -1.81 -18.33
N ASP A 181 2.81 -2.14 -19.62
CA ASP A 181 3.39 -1.26 -20.62
C ASP A 181 2.69 0.09 -20.49
N THR A 182 3.46 1.09 -20.06
CA THR A 182 3.07 2.51 -19.95
C THR A 182 1.68 2.80 -19.38
N VAL A 183 1.53 2.77 -18.06
CA VAL A 183 0.39 3.40 -17.38
C VAL A 183 0.67 4.89 -17.26
N HIS A 184 -0.10 5.68 -17.99
CA HIS A 184 0.01 7.13 -17.97
C HIS A 184 -0.78 7.74 -16.82
N TYR A 185 -0.10 8.39 -15.88
CA TYR A 185 -0.70 9.44 -15.08
C TYR A 185 -0.58 10.74 -15.89
N LYS A 186 -1.66 11.21 -16.47
CA LYS A 186 -1.69 12.55 -17.08
C LYS A 186 -2.28 13.50 -16.05
N ASP A 187 -1.43 14.32 -15.46
CA ASP A 187 -1.88 15.53 -14.80
C ASP A 187 -2.30 16.56 -15.84
N ALA A 188 -3.51 17.03 -15.70
CA ALA A 188 -3.88 18.34 -16.14
C ALA A 188 -3.58 19.28 -14.95
N GLU A 189 -2.43 19.96 -14.98
CA GLU A 189 -2.44 21.39 -14.65
C GLU A 189 -1.04 21.99 -14.58
N LYS A 190 -0.90 23.04 -15.35
CA LYS A 190 0.21 24.00 -15.26
C LYS A 190 -0.10 24.95 -14.09
N GLN A 191 0.66 24.91 -13.01
CA GLN A 191 0.64 26.00 -12.03
C GLN A 191 1.95 26.78 -12.01
N VAL A 192 1.76 28.06 -12.05
CA VAL A 192 2.74 29.15 -12.12
C VAL A 192 3.61 29.18 -10.86
N VAL A 193 4.92 29.07 -11.04
CA VAL A 193 5.92 29.23 -9.97
C VAL A 193 6.05 30.70 -9.60
N ARG A 194 5.61 31.10 -8.42
CA ARG A 194 5.99 32.36 -7.78
C ARG A 194 7.21 32.16 -6.88
N LYS A 195 8.30 32.83 -7.22
CA LYS A 195 9.52 32.94 -6.39
C LYS A 195 9.19 33.62 -5.07
N ARG A 196 9.61 33.06 -3.95
CA ARG A 196 9.66 33.75 -2.65
C ARG A 196 11.08 33.88 -2.14
N SER A 197 11.39 35.08 -1.66
CA SER A 197 12.65 35.59 -1.14
C SER A 197 12.95 35.10 0.28
N HIS A 198 14.24 35.08 0.59
CA HIS A 198 14.84 34.70 1.88
C HIS A 198 14.38 35.55 3.05
N LEU A 199 14.13 34.94 4.20
CA LEU A 199 14.11 35.62 5.49
C LEU A 199 15.02 34.88 6.50
N ARG A 200 15.65 35.73 7.32
CA ARG A 200 16.74 35.44 8.26
C ARG A 200 16.27 34.69 9.51
N THR A 201 17.15 33.84 10.01
CA THR A 201 17.07 33.08 11.25
C THR A 201 17.13 33.96 12.50
N SER A 202 16.23 33.78 13.46
CA SER A 202 16.44 34.13 14.85
C SER A 202 16.18 32.87 15.72
N ARG A 203 17.09 32.64 16.69
CA ARG A 203 16.97 31.57 17.68
C ARG A 203 15.80 31.82 18.61
N SER A 204 14.90 30.87 18.72
CA SER A 204 13.82 30.84 19.70
C SER A 204 13.51 29.44 20.13
N LEU A 205 13.01 29.27 21.33
CA LEU A 205 12.53 28.03 21.97
C LEU A 205 11.82 27.11 20.97
N LYS A 206 12.03 25.78 21.08
CA LYS A 206 11.42 24.79 20.22
C LYS A 206 9.93 25.09 20.04
N SER A 207 9.58 25.46 18.82
CA SER A 207 8.21 25.78 18.47
C SER A 207 7.44 24.46 18.19
N PRO A 208 6.11 24.42 18.33
CA PRO A 208 5.30 23.25 17.95
C PRO A 208 5.54 22.79 16.51
N LYS A 209 6.10 23.62 15.64
CA LYS A 209 6.54 23.28 14.27
C LYS A 209 7.79 22.40 14.23
N GLU A 210 8.69 22.49 15.21
CA GLU A 210 9.90 21.64 15.25
C GLU A 210 9.55 20.20 15.62
N ASP A 211 8.56 19.98 16.49
CA ASP A 211 8.08 18.65 16.86
C ASP A 211 7.45 17.92 15.65
N LEU A 212 6.71 18.63 14.80
CA LEU A 212 6.15 18.09 13.55
C LEU A 212 7.23 17.67 12.55
N LEU A 213 8.34 18.36 12.50
CA LEU A 213 9.43 18.04 11.57
C LEU A 213 10.31 16.89 12.07
N GLN A 214 10.54 16.78 13.38
CA GLN A 214 11.50 15.84 13.98
C GLN A 214 10.83 14.63 14.65
N GLY A 215 9.54 14.73 15.05
CA GLY A 215 8.80 13.67 15.74
C GLY A 215 8.47 12.48 14.85
N GLN A 216 8.28 11.32 15.47
CA GLN A 216 7.68 10.14 14.84
C GLN A 216 6.26 10.48 14.39
N LYS A 217 5.93 10.12 13.15
CA LYS A 217 4.61 10.37 12.55
C LYS A 217 3.84 9.06 12.40
N TYR A 218 2.52 9.15 12.49
CA TYR A 218 1.63 7.98 12.46
C TYR A 218 0.52 8.15 11.43
N ILE A 219 0.24 7.09 10.70
CA ILE A 219 -0.92 6.99 9.81
C ILE A 219 -1.81 5.87 10.33
N GLY A 220 -3.02 6.21 10.75
CA GLY A 220 -4.12 5.27 10.99
C GLY A 220 -4.87 5.03 9.69
N LEU A 221 -4.59 3.91 9.03
CA LEU A 221 -5.13 3.57 7.72
C LEU A 221 -6.41 2.75 7.86
N LEU A 222 -7.50 3.19 7.25
CA LEU A 222 -8.70 2.38 6.99
C LEU A 222 -8.61 1.82 5.58
N LEU A 223 -8.63 0.49 5.42
CA LEU A 223 -8.74 -0.15 4.11
C LEU A 223 -10.17 -0.58 3.85
N VAL A 224 -10.68 -0.19 2.70
CA VAL A 224 -11.99 -0.62 2.19
C VAL A 224 -11.75 -1.51 0.96
N LEU A 225 -12.33 -2.69 0.97
CA LEU A 225 -12.17 -3.70 -0.09
C LEU A 225 -13.51 -3.84 -0.79
N ASP A 226 -13.60 -3.44 -2.07
CA ASP A 226 -14.85 -3.52 -2.83
C ASP A 226 -15.28 -4.96 -3.14
N ASN A 227 -16.50 -5.12 -3.63
CA ASN A 227 -17.06 -6.43 -3.93
C ASN A 227 -16.30 -7.14 -5.06
N ALA A 228 -15.79 -6.38 -6.03
CA ALA A 228 -14.96 -6.94 -7.09
C ALA A 228 -13.63 -7.49 -6.53
N TYR A 229 -13.00 -6.77 -5.57
CA TYR A 229 -11.80 -7.25 -4.88
C TYR A 229 -12.09 -8.50 -4.02
N TYR A 230 -13.22 -8.51 -3.29
CA TYR A 230 -13.66 -9.67 -2.50
C TYR A 230 -13.83 -10.92 -3.38
N LYS A 231 -14.41 -10.78 -4.58
CA LYS A 231 -14.57 -11.86 -5.55
C LYS A 231 -13.26 -12.39 -6.11
N LEU A 232 -12.20 -11.57 -6.23
CA LEU A 232 -10.86 -12.04 -6.64
C LEU A 232 -10.28 -13.11 -5.70
N TYR A 233 -10.71 -13.11 -4.44
CA TYR A 233 -10.30 -14.11 -3.44
C TYR A 233 -11.33 -15.21 -3.23
N ASN A 234 -12.35 -15.33 -4.09
CA ASN A 234 -13.45 -16.28 -3.94
C ASN A 234 -14.11 -16.19 -2.54
N GLY A 235 -14.19 -14.99 -1.97
CA GLY A 235 -14.72 -14.76 -0.64
C GLY A 235 -13.84 -15.22 0.54
N ASN A 236 -12.60 -15.64 0.29
CA ASN A 236 -11.71 -16.11 1.35
C ASN A 236 -11.07 -14.95 2.11
N VAL A 237 -11.76 -14.48 3.15
CA VAL A 237 -11.34 -13.36 4.01
C VAL A 237 -9.98 -13.63 4.68
N THR A 238 -9.68 -14.88 5.05
CA THR A 238 -8.41 -15.23 5.68
C THR A 238 -7.23 -15.02 4.72
N GLN A 239 -7.39 -15.40 3.45
CA GLN A 239 -6.37 -15.13 2.44
C GLN A 239 -6.23 -13.64 2.15
N MET A 240 -7.35 -12.90 2.08
CA MET A 240 -7.33 -11.45 1.90
C MET A 240 -6.59 -10.76 3.05
N ARG A 241 -6.92 -11.10 4.29
CA ARG A 241 -6.25 -10.59 5.49
C ARG A 241 -4.73 -10.85 5.47
N SER A 242 -4.34 -12.10 5.23
CA SER A 242 -2.92 -12.48 5.13
C SER A 242 -2.19 -11.70 4.03
N PHE A 243 -2.85 -11.43 2.92
CA PHE A 243 -2.28 -10.63 1.83
C PHE A 243 -2.15 -9.16 2.22
N VAL A 244 -3.20 -8.56 2.80
CA VAL A 244 -3.21 -7.16 3.27
C VAL A 244 -2.11 -6.92 4.30
N PHE A 245 -1.91 -7.82 5.26
CA PHE A 245 -0.86 -7.67 6.27
C PHE A 245 0.56 -7.71 5.68
N LYS A 246 0.80 -8.52 4.65
CA LYS A 246 2.07 -8.52 3.90
C LYS A 246 2.27 -7.21 3.15
N VAL A 247 1.21 -6.67 2.56
CA VAL A 247 1.21 -5.36 1.90
C VAL A 247 1.56 -4.26 2.91
N LEU A 248 0.90 -4.24 4.06
CA LEU A 248 1.16 -3.26 5.12
C LEU A 248 2.59 -3.33 5.68
N ASN A 249 3.10 -4.55 5.88
CA ASN A 249 4.48 -4.73 6.34
C ASN A 249 5.48 -4.09 5.36
N LEU A 250 5.26 -4.30 4.06
CA LEU A 250 6.11 -3.71 3.03
C LEU A 250 5.88 -2.19 2.86
N LEU A 251 4.64 -1.71 3.04
CA LEU A 251 4.30 -0.29 3.04
C LEU A 251 5.03 0.47 4.16
N ASN A 252 5.11 -0.11 5.35
CA ASN A 252 5.85 0.45 6.47
C ASN A 252 7.33 0.63 6.16
N VAL A 253 7.95 -0.31 5.44
CA VAL A 253 9.36 -0.18 5.04
C VAL A 253 9.59 1.06 4.19
N ILE A 254 8.65 1.41 3.28
CA ILE A 254 8.74 2.63 2.47
C ILE A 254 8.58 3.87 3.35
N TYR A 255 7.53 3.92 4.16
CA TYR A 255 7.17 5.11 4.93
C TYR A 255 8.11 5.40 6.09
N LYS A 256 8.81 4.40 6.62
CA LYS A 256 9.91 4.60 7.58
C LYS A 256 11.05 5.46 7.02
N THR A 257 11.25 5.50 5.71
CA THR A 257 12.27 6.37 5.09
C THR A 257 11.98 7.87 5.26
N ILE A 258 10.78 8.22 5.70
CA ILE A 258 10.34 9.59 6.03
C ILE A 258 9.73 9.68 7.44
N ASP A 259 10.13 8.78 8.33
CA ASP A 259 9.76 8.72 9.75
C ASP A 259 8.24 8.61 9.99
N ILE A 260 7.54 7.86 9.12
CA ILE A 260 6.12 7.57 9.26
C ILE A 260 5.91 6.08 9.57
N GLN A 261 5.10 5.81 10.60
CA GLN A 261 4.57 4.50 10.93
C GLN A 261 3.13 4.38 10.41
N VAL A 262 2.86 3.38 9.59
CA VAL A 262 1.51 3.09 9.09
C VAL A 262 0.91 1.93 9.88
N SER A 263 -0.24 2.17 10.52
CA SER A 263 -1.01 1.17 11.27
C SER A 263 -2.38 0.98 10.64
N LEU A 264 -2.79 -0.26 10.41
CA LEU A 264 -4.15 -0.55 9.97
C LEU A 264 -5.10 -0.44 11.17
N VAL A 265 -6.06 0.46 11.10
CA VAL A 265 -7.04 0.66 12.16
C VAL A 265 -8.37 -0.01 11.86
N GLY A 266 -8.62 -0.35 10.59
CA GLY A 266 -9.80 -1.09 10.19
C GLY A 266 -9.70 -1.65 8.78
N MET A 267 -10.44 -2.72 8.56
CA MET A 267 -10.65 -3.31 7.25
C MET A 267 -12.15 -3.49 7.03
N GLU A 268 -12.68 -2.80 6.02
CA GLU A 268 -14.08 -2.91 5.62
C GLU A 268 -14.17 -3.70 4.32
N ILE A 269 -14.90 -4.80 4.35
CA ILE A 269 -15.04 -5.73 3.22
C ILE A 269 -16.47 -5.69 2.73
N TRP A 270 -16.69 -5.15 1.53
CA TRP A 270 -18.01 -5.14 0.89
C TRP A 270 -18.32 -6.52 0.29
N SER A 271 -18.63 -7.46 1.16
CA SER A 271 -18.77 -8.88 0.82
C SER A 271 -20.10 -9.21 0.12
N ASP A 272 -21.13 -8.42 0.32
CA ASP A 272 -22.45 -8.58 -0.32
C ASP A 272 -22.54 -7.79 -1.64
N HIS A 273 -22.35 -6.48 -1.59
CA HIS A 273 -22.33 -5.56 -2.74
C HIS A 273 -21.54 -4.29 -2.38
N ASP A 274 -21.18 -3.51 -3.39
CA ASP A 274 -20.51 -2.24 -3.18
C ASP A 274 -21.42 -1.23 -2.48
N LYS A 275 -20.89 -0.50 -1.51
CA LYS A 275 -21.64 0.53 -0.76
C LYS A 275 -21.64 1.88 -1.48
N ILE A 276 -20.93 1.96 -2.61
CA ILE A 276 -20.90 3.10 -3.53
C ILE A 276 -21.06 2.62 -4.96
N LYS A 277 -21.31 3.55 -5.87
CA LYS A 277 -21.20 3.27 -7.30
C LYS A 277 -19.72 3.30 -7.70
N VAL A 278 -19.13 2.13 -8.01
CA VAL A 278 -17.80 2.02 -8.60
C VAL A 278 -17.93 2.22 -10.10
N GLU A 279 -17.43 3.34 -10.61
CA GLU A 279 -17.52 3.71 -12.01
C GLU A 279 -16.18 3.50 -12.73
N PRO A 280 -16.21 3.25 -14.06
CA PRO A 280 -14.98 3.20 -14.85
C PRO A 280 -14.18 4.51 -14.82
N ASN A 281 -14.83 5.65 -14.56
CA ASN A 281 -14.16 6.92 -14.29
C ASN A 281 -13.67 6.94 -12.85
N LEU A 282 -12.34 6.92 -12.69
CA LEU A 282 -11.69 6.86 -11.38
C LEU A 282 -12.00 8.09 -10.50
N GLY A 283 -12.10 9.28 -11.10
CA GLY A 283 -12.47 10.50 -10.37
C GLY A 283 -13.91 10.48 -9.82
N ALA A 284 -14.85 9.92 -10.61
CA ALA A 284 -16.22 9.73 -10.13
C ALA A 284 -16.27 8.75 -8.96
N THR A 285 -15.53 7.63 -9.06
CA THR A 285 -15.41 6.64 -7.97
C THR A 285 -14.78 7.28 -6.72
N LEU A 286 -13.72 8.08 -6.87
CA LEU A 286 -13.11 8.81 -5.75
C LEU A 286 -14.12 9.74 -5.07
N THR A 287 -14.91 10.48 -5.85
CA THR A 287 -15.96 11.36 -5.32
C THR A 287 -17.03 10.59 -4.55
N HIS A 288 -17.48 9.44 -5.08
CA HIS A 288 -18.46 8.59 -4.38
C HIS A 288 -17.87 8.02 -3.09
N PHE A 289 -16.59 7.60 -3.13
CA PHE A 289 -15.89 7.07 -1.97
C PHE A 289 -15.70 8.13 -0.90
N MET A 290 -15.37 9.36 -1.28
CA MET A 290 -15.22 10.49 -0.36
C MET A 290 -16.53 10.79 0.38
N ARG A 291 -17.68 10.79 -0.32
CA ARG A 291 -19.01 11.00 0.31
C ARG A 291 -19.36 9.86 1.27
N TRP A 292 -19.12 8.61 0.87
CA TRP A 292 -19.33 7.45 1.74
C TRP A 292 -18.45 7.52 2.99
N HIS A 293 -17.18 7.85 2.81
CA HIS A 293 -16.21 8.00 3.90
C HIS A 293 -16.68 9.06 4.89
N TYR A 294 -17.06 10.25 4.42
CA TYR A 294 -17.60 11.31 5.25
C TYR A 294 -18.81 10.87 6.10
N SER A 295 -19.77 10.17 5.49
CA SER A 295 -20.94 9.65 6.20
C SER A 295 -20.64 8.56 7.23
N ASN A 296 -19.43 7.99 7.21
CA ASN A 296 -18.99 6.91 8.10
C ASN A 296 -17.81 7.27 9.02
N LEU A 297 -17.39 8.54 9.05
CA LEU A 297 -16.24 9.00 9.84
C LEU A 297 -16.35 8.64 11.32
N GLY A 298 -17.52 8.77 11.92
CA GLY A 298 -17.74 8.48 13.33
C GLY A 298 -17.67 6.99 13.72
N LYS A 299 -17.65 6.08 12.75
CA LYS A 299 -17.63 4.63 13.03
C LYS A 299 -16.25 4.10 13.42
N ARG A 300 -15.18 4.71 12.92
CA ARG A 300 -13.79 4.25 13.14
C ARG A 300 -12.81 5.41 13.12
N ILE A 301 -11.84 5.31 13.98
CA ILE A 301 -10.78 6.30 14.11
C ILE A 301 -9.68 6.00 13.10
N HIS A 302 -9.53 6.87 12.11
CA HIS A 302 -8.49 6.79 11.10
C HIS A 302 -8.18 8.21 10.60
N ASN A 303 -7.05 8.37 9.96
CA ASN A 303 -6.68 9.66 9.37
C ASN A 303 -6.44 9.58 7.85
N HIS A 304 -6.65 8.40 7.25
CA HIS A 304 -6.73 8.21 5.81
C HIS A 304 -7.51 6.93 5.49
N ALA A 305 -8.33 6.95 4.43
CA ALA A 305 -9.01 5.76 3.95
C ALA A 305 -8.60 5.45 2.50
N GLN A 306 -8.30 4.18 2.21
CA GLN A 306 -8.00 3.72 0.84
C GLN A 306 -9.00 2.66 0.40
N LEU A 307 -9.63 2.87 -0.76
CA LEU A 307 -10.45 1.87 -1.44
C LEU A 307 -9.57 1.03 -2.36
N LEU A 308 -9.48 -0.26 -2.11
CA LEU A 308 -8.87 -1.25 -3.00
C LEU A 308 -9.97 -1.85 -3.87
N SER A 309 -9.96 -1.52 -5.15
CA SER A 309 -10.97 -1.95 -6.11
C SER A 309 -10.46 -3.06 -7.03
N GLY A 310 -11.24 -4.12 -7.17
CA GLY A 310 -11.04 -5.16 -8.17
C GLY A 310 -11.49 -4.76 -9.58
N ALA A 311 -12.12 -3.60 -9.73
CA ALA A 311 -12.60 -3.08 -11.00
C ALA A 311 -11.47 -2.50 -11.88
N SER A 312 -11.79 -2.29 -13.16
CA SER A 312 -10.89 -1.61 -14.13
C SER A 312 -11.30 -0.17 -14.31
N PHE A 313 -10.32 0.72 -14.36
CA PHE A 313 -10.58 2.12 -14.64
C PHE A 313 -10.15 2.50 -16.06
N LEU A 314 -10.81 3.53 -16.62
CA LEU A 314 -10.55 4.03 -17.98
C LEU A 314 -9.17 4.68 -18.08
N HIS A 315 -8.67 4.74 -19.31
CA HIS A 315 -7.42 5.40 -19.67
C HIS A 315 -6.15 4.85 -18.97
N GLY A 316 -6.21 3.60 -18.47
CA GLY A 316 -5.07 2.97 -17.80
C GLY A 316 -4.72 3.61 -16.44
N ARG A 317 -5.60 4.40 -15.86
CA ARG A 317 -5.42 4.93 -14.51
C ARG A 317 -5.56 3.81 -13.50
N VAL A 318 -4.64 3.76 -12.56
CA VAL A 318 -4.58 2.68 -11.55
C VAL A 318 -4.73 3.19 -10.10
N GLY A 319 -4.73 4.50 -9.90
CA GLY A 319 -4.93 5.14 -8.60
C GLY A 319 -5.27 6.61 -8.73
N MET A 320 -5.88 7.15 -7.69
CA MET A 320 -6.17 8.57 -7.49
C MET A 320 -6.41 8.86 -6.02
N ALA A 321 -5.85 9.94 -5.53
CA ALA A 321 -6.04 10.44 -4.17
C ALA A 321 -6.59 11.86 -4.17
N ALA A 322 -7.27 12.23 -3.09
CA ALA A 322 -7.51 13.63 -2.77
C ALA A 322 -6.17 14.24 -2.32
N ALA A 323 -5.62 15.14 -3.14
CA ALA A 323 -4.31 15.73 -2.90
C ALA A 323 -4.34 16.68 -1.69
N ASN A 324 -3.24 16.74 -0.93
CA ASN A 324 -3.11 17.60 0.26
C ASN A 324 -4.23 17.41 1.31
N SER A 325 -4.89 16.26 1.34
CA SER A 325 -6.08 16.06 2.16
C SER A 325 -5.81 15.41 3.51
N PHE A 326 -4.55 15.08 3.82
CA PHE A 326 -4.24 14.40 5.07
C PHE A 326 -4.63 15.24 6.29
N CYS A 327 -5.14 14.60 7.34
CA CYS A 327 -5.74 15.25 8.51
C CYS A 327 -7.08 15.97 8.24
N THR A 328 -7.76 15.69 7.13
CA THR A 328 -9.09 16.23 6.83
C THR A 328 -10.10 15.10 6.65
N THR A 329 -11.36 15.43 6.65
CA THR A 329 -12.45 14.49 6.39
C THR A 329 -12.46 13.97 4.95
N SER A 330 -11.75 14.66 4.05
CA SER A 330 -11.60 14.29 2.64
C SER A 330 -10.38 13.41 2.35
N SER A 331 -9.66 12.94 3.38
CA SER A 331 -8.44 12.15 3.23
C SER A 331 -8.72 10.74 2.73
N VAL A 332 -8.86 10.60 1.41
CA VAL A 332 -9.19 9.33 0.74
C VAL A 332 -8.37 9.09 -0.52
N SER A 333 -8.24 7.81 -0.90
CA SER A 333 -7.72 7.40 -2.20
C SER A 333 -8.40 6.14 -2.72
N VAL A 334 -8.39 5.94 -4.04
CA VAL A 334 -8.90 4.75 -4.72
C VAL A 334 -7.78 4.12 -5.53
N ILE A 335 -7.65 2.79 -5.47
CA ILE A 335 -6.56 2.04 -6.06
C ILE A 335 -7.10 0.82 -6.78
N GLU A 336 -6.67 0.63 -8.04
CA GLU A 336 -6.93 -0.59 -8.80
C GLU A 336 -6.08 -1.76 -8.24
N ALA A 337 -6.73 -2.80 -7.73
CA ALA A 337 -6.10 -3.91 -7.03
C ALA A 337 -6.45 -5.28 -7.63
N LYS A 338 -6.41 -5.40 -8.97
CA LYS A 338 -6.81 -6.61 -9.70
C LYS A 338 -5.88 -7.79 -9.53
N LYS A 339 -4.58 -7.56 -9.35
CA LYS A 339 -3.57 -8.61 -9.30
C LYS A 339 -3.18 -8.89 -7.86
N LYS A 340 -3.07 -10.16 -7.51
CA LYS A 340 -2.54 -10.63 -6.21
C LYS A 340 -1.00 -10.42 -6.13
N ASN A 341 -0.54 -9.23 -6.49
CA ASN A 341 0.87 -8.84 -6.45
C ASN A 341 1.07 -7.77 -5.37
N ASN A 342 1.62 -8.18 -4.24
CA ASN A 342 1.84 -7.31 -3.10
C ASN A 342 2.76 -6.12 -3.40
N VAL A 343 3.80 -6.32 -4.21
CA VAL A 343 4.78 -5.26 -4.52
C VAL A 343 4.17 -4.17 -5.40
N ALA A 344 3.41 -4.55 -6.43
CA ALA A 344 2.71 -3.60 -7.28
C ALA A 344 1.65 -2.81 -6.49
N LEU A 345 0.89 -3.51 -5.64
CA LEU A 345 -0.12 -2.86 -4.81
C LEU A 345 0.50 -1.89 -3.80
N VAL A 346 1.61 -2.28 -3.15
CA VAL A 346 2.32 -1.38 -2.25
C VAL A 346 2.84 -0.14 -2.96
N ALA A 347 3.38 -0.28 -4.17
CA ALA A 347 3.85 0.86 -4.96
C ALA A 347 2.71 1.86 -5.22
N LEU A 348 1.52 1.37 -5.62
CA LEU A 348 0.33 2.19 -5.84
C LEU A 348 -0.18 2.83 -4.55
N MET A 349 -0.34 2.04 -3.50
CA MET A 349 -0.79 2.55 -2.19
C MET A 349 0.13 3.63 -1.66
N SER A 350 1.45 3.42 -1.78
CA SER A 350 2.45 4.40 -1.34
C SER A 350 2.39 5.70 -2.13
N HIS A 351 2.16 5.60 -3.43
CA HIS A 351 2.09 6.74 -4.34
C HIS A 351 0.86 7.61 -4.01
N GLU A 352 -0.32 7.00 -3.94
CA GLU A 352 -1.56 7.74 -3.67
C GLU A 352 -1.56 8.34 -2.25
N LEU A 353 -1.01 7.62 -1.27
CA LEU A 353 -0.85 8.16 0.07
C LEU A 353 0.14 9.34 0.11
N GLY A 354 1.15 9.33 -0.77
CA GLY A 354 2.07 10.45 -0.98
C GLY A 354 1.35 11.70 -1.48
N HIS A 355 0.38 11.56 -2.40
CA HIS A 355 -0.45 12.68 -2.85
C HIS A 355 -1.28 13.28 -1.72
N ALA A 356 -1.91 12.45 -0.90
CA ALA A 356 -2.64 12.93 0.28
C ALA A 356 -1.75 13.70 1.25
N LEU A 357 -0.46 13.33 1.37
CA LEU A 357 0.57 14.00 2.17
C LEU A 357 1.24 15.20 1.46
N GLY A 358 0.67 15.72 0.39
CA GLY A 358 1.15 16.91 -0.31
C GLY A 358 2.30 16.71 -1.30
N MET A 359 2.69 15.45 -1.56
CA MET A 359 3.69 15.15 -2.56
C MET A 359 3.03 15.10 -3.94
N GLN A 360 3.61 15.77 -4.91
CA GLN A 360 3.20 15.71 -6.31
C GLN A 360 4.07 14.74 -7.07
N ASP A 361 3.60 14.33 -8.24
CA ASP A 361 4.38 13.54 -9.18
C ASP A 361 5.73 14.16 -9.49
N VAL A 362 6.70 13.29 -9.70
CA VAL A 362 8.02 13.67 -10.20
C VAL A 362 8.26 13.00 -11.56
N PRO A 363 9.02 13.64 -12.46
CA PRO A 363 9.36 13.07 -13.75
C PRO A 363 9.98 11.67 -13.61
N TYR A 364 9.70 10.78 -14.58
CA TYR A 364 10.17 9.40 -14.57
C TYR A 364 11.71 9.25 -14.51
N ASN A 365 12.45 10.26 -14.97
CA ASN A 365 13.91 10.31 -14.93
C ASN A 365 14.47 10.84 -13.61
N THR A 366 13.62 11.13 -12.63
CA THR A 366 14.06 11.52 -11.29
C THR A 366 14.79 10.35 -10.63
N LYS A 367 16.00 10.63 -10.17
CA LYS A 367 16.87 9.61 -9.56
C LYS A 367 16.52 9.42 -8.09
N CYS A 368 16.33 8.17 -7.70
CA CYS A 368 16.28 7.71 -6.32
C CYS A 368 17.30 6.57 -6.10
N PRO A 369 17.77 6.36 -4.87
CA PRO A 369 18.76 5.30 -4.57
C PRO A 369 18.31 3.91 -5.02
N SER A 370 17.00 3.61 -4.93
CA SER A 370 16.41 2.35 -5.43
C SER A 370 16.25 2.28 -6.95
N GLY A 371 16.65 3.32 -7.69
CA GLY A 371 16.53 3.43 -9.14
C GLY A 371 15.11 3.81 -9.63
N SER A 372 14.13 3.91 -8.75
CA SER A 372 12.79 4.45 -9.00
C SER A 372 12.28 5.16 -7.77
N CYS A 373 11.59 6.28 -7.93
CA CYS A 373 11.01 7.03 -6.82
C CYS A 373 9.54 6.65 -6.61
N VAL A 374 9.06 6.69 -5.36
CA VAL A 374 7.66 6.39 -5.03
C VAL A 374 6.70 7.31 -5.79
N MET A 375 7.04 8.60 -5.89
CA MET A 375 6.21 9.60 -6.58
C MET A 375 6.55 9.74 -8.07
N ASN A 376 7.14 8.72 -8.70
CA ASN A 376 7.31 8.77 -10.15
C ASN A 376 5.97 8.75 -10.88
N GLN A 377 5.86 9.61 -11.88
CA GLN A 377 4.71 9.77 -12.77
C GLN A 377 4.25 8.46 -13.44
N TYR A 378 5.15 7.47 -13.56
CA TYR A 378 4.87 6.16 -14.13
C TYR A 378 5.38 5.05 -13.22
N LEU A 379 4.62 3.97 -13.13
CA LEU A 379 5.06 2.77 -12.46
C LEU A 379 6.28 2.18 -13.20
N SER A 380 7.39 2.09 -12.51
CA SER A 380 8.63 1.49 -13.03
C SER A 380 8.61 -0.03 -12.86
N SER A 381 9.35 -0.75 -13.71
CA SER A 381 9.68 -2.17 -13.48
C SER A 381 10.52 -2.38 -12.22
N LYS A 382 11.06 -1.29 -11.66
CA LYS A 382 11.81 -1.30 -10.40
C LYS A 382 10.88 -0.92 -9.24
N PHE A 383 10.88 -1.70 -8.17
CA PHE A 383 10.11 -1.39 -6.97
C PHE A 383 10.58 -0.07 -6.34
N PRO A 384 9.72 0.94 -6.26
CA PRO A 384 10.08 2.21 -5.65
C PRO A 384 10.02 2.07 -4.12
N LYS A 385 11.14 2.28 -3.44
CA LYS A 385 11.20 2.28 -1.97
C LYS A 385 11.63 3.62 -1.37
N ASP A 386 11.99 4.57 -2.22
CA ASP A 386 12.53 5.86 -1.78
C ASP A 386 11.68 7.01 -2.30
N PHE A 387 11.53 8.03 -1.46
CA PHE A 387 11.03 9.32 -1.88
C PHE A 387 12.19 10.20 -2.37
N SER A 388 11.99 10.91 -3.48
CA SER A 388 12.98 11.86 -4.00
C SER A 388 13.19 13.02 -3.01
N THR A 389 14.30 13.74 -3.17
CA THR A 389 14.55 14.95 -2.38
C THR A 389 13.45 16.00 -2.58
N VAL A 390 12.91 16.11 -3.79
CA VAL A 390 11.78 17.00 -4.12
C VAL A 390 10.53 16.56 -3.36
N SER A 391 10.19 15.27 -3.37
CA SER A 391 9.03 14.74 -2.65
C SER A 391 9.16 14.97 -1.14
N ARG A 392 10.33 14.73 -0.56
CA ARG A 392 10.61 14.98 0.85
C ARG A 392 10.47 16.47 1.20
N SER A 393 10.97 17.37 0.36
CA SER A 393 10.82 18.81 0.55
C SER A 393 9.35 19.26 0.50
N ARG A 394 8.55 18.70 -0.41
CA ARG A 394 7.11 18.99 -0.48
C ARG A 394 6.38 18.49 0.76
N PHE A 395 6.71 17.29 1.24
CA PHE A 395 6.17 16.77 2.50
C PHE A 395 6.54 17.65 3.70
N GLN A 396 7.78 18.12 3.78
CA GLN A 396 8.17 19.09 4.82
C GLN A 396 7.39 20.41 4.70
N GLY A 397 7.17 20.89 3.46
CA GLY A 397 6.30 22.03 3.20
C GLY A 397 4.87 21.81 3.68
N PHE A 398 4.31 20.62 3.40
CA PHE A 398 2.99 20.22 3.90
C PHE A 398 2.93 20.25 5.43
N LEU A 399 3.91 19.65 6.13
CA LEU A 399 3.98 19.65 7.58
C LEU A 399 4.09 21.07 8.16
N SER A 400 4.72 21.99 7.44
CA SER A 400 4.95 23.38 7.90
C SER A 400 3.78 24.32 7.62
N SER A 401 3.04 24.07 6.53
CA SER A 401 1.98 24.97 6.05
C SER A 401 0.59 24.58 6.54
N ARG A 402 0.39 23.34 6.94
CA ARG A 402 -0.88 22.78 7.39
C ARG A 402 -0.82 22.36 8.84
N ASN A 403 -1.98 22.33 9.50
CA ASN A 403 -2.07 21.76 10.85
C ASN A 403 -2.02 20.23 10.81
N ALA A 404 -0.86 19.67 10.38
CA ALA A 404 -0.66 18.23 10.26
C ALA A 404 -0.49 17.50 11.62
N ARG A 405 -1.06 18.06 12.70
CA ARG A 405 -0.93 17.50 14.07
C ARG A 405 -1.50 16.09 14.20
N CYS A 406 -2.48 15.73 13.38
CA CYS A 406 -3.02 14.36 13.38
C CYS A 406 -1.93 13.30 13.10
N LEU A 407 -0.85 13.67 12.42
CA LEU A 407 0.29 12.78 12.17
C LEU A 407 1.16 12.54 13.41
N LEU A 408 1.11 13.41 14.42
CA LEU A 408 1.84 13.21 15.68
C LEU A 408 1.09 12.31 16.66
N LEU A 409 -0.19 12.07 16.40
CA LEU A 409 -1.03 11.29 17.25
C LEU A 409 -0.93 9.83 16.81
N ALA A 410 -0.42 8.96 17.69
CA ALA A 410 -0.55 7.53 17.46
C ALA A 410 -2.03 7.17 17.28
N PRO A 411 -2.38 6.16 16.49
CA PRO A 411 -3.77 5.71 16.36
C PRO A 411 -4.34 5.35 17.74
N ASP A 412 -5.10 6.27 18.31
CA ASP A 412 -5.74 6.15 19.61
C ASP A 412 -7.23 6.44 19.46
N PRO A 413 -8.15 5.69 20.09
CA PRO A 413 -9.58 5.93 20.07
C PRO A 413 -10.02 7.36 20.41
N LYS A 414 -9.18 8.10 21.12
CA LYS A 414 -9.46 9.49 21.50
C LYS A 414 -9.19 10.53 20.41
N ASN A 415 -8.51 10.13 19.32
CA ASN A 415 -8.03 11.03 18.27
C ASN A 415 -8.92 10.97 17.02
N ILE A 416 -10.20 11.29 17.15
CA ILE A 416 -11.15 11.32 16.02
C ILE A 416 -10.90 12.59 15.20
N ILE A 417 -10.69 12.46 13.88
CA ILE A 417 -10.73 13.59 12.97
C ILE A 417 -12.18 14.02 12.83
N GLN A 418 -12.46 15.24 13.26
CA GLN A 418 -13.74 15.91 13.02
C GLN A 418 -13.53 17.02 11.98
N PRO A 419 -14.56 17.32 11.17
CA PRO A 419 -14.56 18.54 10.38
C PRO A 419 -14.24 19.72 11.31
N THR A 420 -13.22 20.47 11.02
CA THR A 420 -12.81 21.58 11.87
C THR A 420 -12.70 22.83 11.03
N CYS A 421 -13.71 23.68 11.13
CA CYS A 421 -13.69 25.01 10.53
C CYS A 421 -12.46 25.79 11.01
N GLY A 422 -11.78 26.47 10.09
CA GLY A 422 -10.59 27.26 10.39
C GLY A 422 -9.26 26.50 10.24
N ASN A 423 -9.26 25.35 9.56
CA ASN A 423 -8.06 24.54 9.31
C ASN A 423 -7.39 24.81 7.95
N GLN A 424 -7.91 25.77 7.17
CA GLN A 424 -7.50 26.15 5.81
C GLN A 424 -7.72 25.03 4.78
N VAL A 425 -8.62 24.10 5.04
CA VAL A 425 -9.03 23.04 4.13
C VAL A 425 -10.54 23.03 4.06
N LEU A 426 -11.08 23.07 2.87
CA LEU A 426 -12.52 22.98 2.67
C LEU A 426 -12.98 21.55 2.97
N ASP A 427 -13.50 21.34 4.17
CA ASP A 427 -14.07 20.05 4.59
C ASP A 427 -15.51 19.89 4.06
N MET A 428 -15.97 18.63 3.96
CA MET A 428 -17.34 18.38 3.52
C MET A 428 -18.36 18.96 4.52
N GLY A 429 -19.24 19.81 4.01
CA GLY A 429 -20.22 20.54 4.81
C GLY A 429 -19.86 22.00 5.05
N GLU A 430 -18.67 22.42 4.65
CA GLU A 430 -18.22 23.79 4.64
C GLU A 430 -18.44 24.43 3.25
N GLU A 431 -18.68 25.72 3.23
CA GLU A 431 -18.82 26.51 2.00
C GLU A 431 -17.51 27.26 1.67
N CYS A 432 -16.69 27.51 2.69
CA CYS A 432 -15.37 28.10 2.59
C CYS A 432 -14.54 27.71 3.83
N ASP A 433 -13.22 27.77 3.74
CA ASP A 433 -12.32 27.76 4.90
C ASP A 433 -11.11 28.68 4.62
N CYS A 434 -10.97 29.72 5.37
CA CYS A 434 -9.90 30.72 5.24
C CYS A 434 -8.91 30.70 6.41
N GLY A 435 -8.99 29.73 7.27
CA GLY A 435 -8.18 29.61 8.49
C GLY A 435 -8.84 30.24 9.70
N SER A 436 -8.05 30.43 10.76
CA SER A 436 -8.53 31.09 11.99
C SER A 436 -9.00 32.51 11.74
N PRO A 437 -9.84 33.07 12.63
CA PRO A 437 -10.27 34.47 12.49
C PRO A 437 -9.13 35.49 12.33
N GLU A 438 -7.96 35.19 12.92
CA GLU A 438 -6.77 36.04 12.82
C GLU A 438 -6.02 35.87 11.49
N GLU A 439 -6.17 34.72 10.83
CA GLU A 439 -5.47 34.39 9.59
C GLU A 439 -6.35 34.61 8.35
N CYS A 440 -7.66 34.67 8.53
CA CYS A 440 -8.62 34.77 7.43
C CYS A 440 -8.56 36.19 6.77
N THR A 441 -8.14 36.18 5.51
CA THR A 441 -8.14 37.38 4.67
C THR A 441 -9.27 37.40 3.64
N ASN A 442 -10.06 36.33 3.56
CA ASN A 442 -11.18 36.21 2.63
C ASN A 442 -12.42 36.90 3.20
N LEU A 443 -12.80 38.04 2.62
CA LEU A 443 -13.94 38.84 3.06
C LEU A 443 -15.29 38.11 2.93
N CYS A 444 -15.38 37.13 2.03
CA CYS A 444 -16.59 36.35 1.76
C CYS A 444 -16.75 35.12 2.65
N CYS A 445 -15.73 34.73 3.42
CA CYS A 445 -15.81 33.58 4.31
C CYS A 445 -16.03 34.03 5.76
N GLU A 446 -16.95 33.39 6.46
CA GLU A 446 -17.11 33.51 7.89
C GLU A 446 -16.20 32.50 8.61
N PRO A 447 -15.08 32.93 9.23
CA PRO A 447 -14.05 32.02 9.71
C PRO A 447 -14.45 31.15 10.91
N LEU A 448 -15.54 31.50 11.61
CA LEU A 448 -16.03 30.71 12.74
C LEU A 448 -17.01 29.63 12.34
N THR A 449 -17.67 29.76 11.20
CA THR A 449 -18.72 28.82 10.74
C THR A 449 -18.40 28.16 9.41
N CYS A 450 -17.35 28.61 8.73
CA CYS A 450 -16.94 28.17 7.39
C CYS A 450 -18.08 28.24 6.35
N ARG A 451 -18.86 29.30 6.44
CA ARG A 451 -19.95 29.58 5.50
C ARG A 451 -19.68 30.87 4.74
N LEU A 452 -20.19 30.93 3.51
CA LEU A 452 -20.13 32.14 2.73
C LEU A 452 -21.08 33.20 3.33
N LYS A 453 -20.61 34.45 3.44
CA LYS A 453 -21.43 35.59 3.86
C LYS A 453 -22.44 35.92 2.77
N SER A 454 -23.67 36.22 3.17
CA SER A 454 -24.76 36.58 2.27
C SER A 454 -24.57 38.03 1.75
N GLN A 455 -23.50 38.32 1.04
CA GLN A 455 -23.25 39.60 0.39
C GLN A 455 -23.29 39.44 -1.14
N PRO A 456 -23.79 40.45 -1.91
CA PRO A 456 -23.92 40.36 -3.35
C PRO A 456 -22.61 39.98 -4.08
N ASP A 457 -21.49 40.50 -3.62
CA ASP A 457 -20.17 40.29 -4.22
C ASP A 457 -19.56 38.91 -3.90
N CYS A 458 -20.17 38.14 -3.02
CA CYS A 458 -19.68 36.81 -2.61
C CYS A 458 -20.36 35.66 -3.35
N SER A 459 -21.46 35.94 -4.06
CA SER A 459 -22.20 34.89 -4.83
C SER A 459 -21.47 34.44 -6.12
N GLU A 460 -20.58 35.28 -6.67
CA GLU A 460 -19.77 34.94 -7.86
C GLU A 460 -18.48 34.17 -7.51
N ALA A 461 -18.02 34.21 -6.25
CA ALA A 461 -16.80 33.53 -5.81
C ALA A 461 -16.95 32.00 -5.77
N SER A 462 -18.18 31.48 -5.83
CA SER A 462 -18.46 30.03 -5.86
C SER A 462 -17.95 29.32 -7.12
N ASN A 463 -17.67 30.03 -8.20
CA ASN A 463 -17.23 29.44 -9.48
C ASN A 463 -15.72 29.30 -9.65
N HIS A 464 -14.91 29.81 -8.71
CA HIS A 464 -13.45 29.77 -8.79
C HIS A 464 -12.75 28.87 -7.76
N ILE A 465 -13.50 28.10 -6.96
CA ILE A 465 -12.95 27.24 -5.90
C ILE A 465 -13.04 25.73 -6.28
N ILE A 466 -13.56 25.42 -7.48
CA ILE A 466 -13.61 24.05 -8.02
C ILE A 466 -12.76 23.98 -9.30
N GLU A 467 -11.47 24.30 -9.23
CA GLU A 467 -10.47 23.86 -10.21
C GLU A 467 -9.24 23.33 -9.48
#